data_8c0bf39e1b62725d3a40753e94b9415c
#
_entry.id   8c0bf39e1b62725d3a40753e94b9415c
#
_cell.length_a   1.000
_cell.length_b   1.000
_cell.length_c   1.000
_cell.angle_alpha   90.00
_cell.angle_beta   90.00
_cell.angle_gamma   90.00
#
_symmetry.space_group_name_H-M   'P 1'
#
loop_
_entity.id
_entity.type
_entity.pdbx_description
1 polymer ?
#
loop_
_entity_poly.entity_id
_entity_poly.type
_entity_poly.pdbx_seq_one_letter_code
_entity_poly.pdbx_strand_id
1 'polypeptide(L)'
;MWKEKHPERKARWPEGVRLPIMVSVHHQSEEAPCPLADGQPDPFDFSERQYGGRRGAWRLLEILAKHEIKATWFICGATARRYPQISRAAKTAGHCIAGHGYHHEFMCNLPPEAELRIIKRTVAAFQDVVGEELKGWRTCFPSHNTIDILLEHFHFDWDCSRRNDDKPYILQGYGRDMVEIPFIYDADSSLSVRITNPQPPNSSNIWDCNPPEFTLRAMKAWFDALYESGRERPLMLPLTVHDFITGRPSRAKALDDFLSYAQQFPGAIFTTHDELASWWRSNYERHEPDEGTK
;
A
#
# COMPACT_ATOMS: atom_id res chain seq x y z
N MET A 1 -8.63 22.66 -8.25
CA MET A 1 -7.41 22.12 -8.92
C MET A 1 -6.29 22.10 -7.89
N TRP A 2 -5.64 21.00 -7.72
CA TRP A 2 -4.56 20.76 -6.77
C TRP A 2 -3.18 21.01 -7.42
N LYS A 3 -2.15 21.14 -6.58
CA LYS A 3 -0.74 21.33 -6.96
C LYS A 3 0.13 20.37 -6.20
N GLU A 4 1.23 19.96 -6.81
CA GLU A 4 2.31 19.23 -6.14
C GLU A 4 3.33 20.23 -5.58
N LYS A 5 3.75 20.00 -4.35
CA LYS A 5 4.90 20.65 -3.74
C LYS A 5 5.94 19.59 -3.43
N HIS A 6 6.95 19.51 -4.26
CA HIS A 6 8.07 18.61 -4.04
C HIS A 6 9.11 19.30 -3.15
N PRO A 7 9.61 18.60 -2.11
CA PRO A 7 10.74 19.11 -1.37
C PRO A 7 11.95 19.08 -2.30
N GLU A 8 12.70 20.15 -2.33
CA GLU A 8 13.91 20.21 -3.12
C GLU A 8 15.03 19.33 -2.52
N ARG A 9 16.20 19.37 -3.14
CA ARG A 9 17.35 18.47 -2.92
C ARG A 9 17.85 18.35 -1.47
N LYS A 10 17.37 19.20 -0.54
CA LYS A 10 17.82 19.24 0.86
C LYS A 10 17.01 18.40 1.84
N ALA A 11 15.90 17.80 1.40
CA ALA A 11 15.14 16.89 2.28
C ALA A 11 16.06 15.81 2.86
N ARG A 12 15.92 15.52 4.16
CA ARG A 12 16.66 14.47 4.86
C ARG A 12 15.74 13.80 5.85
N TRP A 13 15.91 12.51 6.04
CA TRP A 13 15.30 11.79 7.14
C TRP A 13 15.86 12.29 8.49
N PRO A 14 15.20 11.98 9.62
CA PRO A 14 15.74 12.25 10.95
C PRO A 14 17.16 11.71 11.11
N GLU A 15 17.92 12.31 12.03
CA GLU A 15 19.25 11.79 12.37
C GLU A 15 19.18 10.31 12.76
N GLY A 16 20.09 9.51 12.22
CA GLY A 16 20.11 8.06 12.42
C GLY A 16 19.19 7.26 11.48
N VAL A 17 18.26 7.90 10.76
CA VAL A 17 17.42 7.21 9.76
C VAL A 17 18.05 7.31 8.38
N ARG A 18 18.27 6.16 7.78
CA ARG A 18 18.82 6.05 6.43
C ARG A 18 17.76 5.62 5.41
N LEU A 19 16.94 4.63 5.76
CA LEU A 19 15.89 4.11 4.89
C LEU A 19 14.66 3.73 5.73
N PRO A 20 13.58 4.51 5.70
CA PRO A 20 12.30 4.09 6.24
C PRO A 20 11.68 3.02 5.34
N ILE A 21 11.15 1.96 5.96
CA ILE A 21 10.51 0.81 5.33
C ILE A 21 9.07 0.75 5.81
N MET A 22 8.12 0.86 4.89
CA MET A 22 6.70 0.68 5.19
C MET A 22 6.25 -0.67 4.65
N VAL A 23 5.88 -1.59 5.53
CA VAL A 23 5.22 -2.83 5.10
C VAL A 23 3.76 -2.51 4.83
N SER A 24 3.38 -2.57 3.55
CA SER A 24 2.04 -2.30 3.04
C SER A 24 1.31 -3.62 2.82
N VAL A 25 0.43 -4.01 3.75
CA VAL A 25 -0.36 -5.23 3.64
C VAL A 25 -1.65 -4.93 2.90
N HIS A 26 -1.80 -5.48 1.71
CA HIS A 26 -3.04 -5.41 0.94
C HIS A 26 -3.96 -6.57 1.35
N HIS A 27 -4.99 -6.24 2.12
CA HIS A 27 -6.04 -7.19 2.51
C HIS A 27 -7.24 -7.01 1.59
N GLN A 28 -7.15 -7.67 0.46
CA GLN A 28 -8.15 -7.64 -0.61
C GLN A 28 -9.02 -8.89 -0.60
N SER A 29 -8.45 -10.02 -0.18
CA SER A 29 -9.13 -11.32 -0.26
C SER A 29 -9.76 -11.53 -1.64
N GLU A 30 -11.00 -11.94 -1.74
CA GLU A 30 -11.70 -12.25 -2.98
C GLU A 30 -12.19 -11.03 -3.77
N GLU A 31 -11.86 -9.80 -3.34
CA GLU A 31 -12.26 -8.61 -4.11
C GLU A 31 -11.44 -8.48 -5.40
N ALA A 32 -12.13 -8.00 -6.46
CA ALA A 32 -11.59 -7.90 -7.82
C ALA A 32 -11.01 -9.22 -8.37
N PRO A 33 -11.74 -10.32 -8.34
CA PRO A 33 -11.31 -11.54 -9.02
C PRO A 33 -11.24 -11.30 -10.52
N CYS A 34 -10.41 -12.07 -11.21
CA CYS A 34 -10.36 -12.02 -12.67
C CYS A 34 -11.73 -12.42 -13.25
N PRO A 35 -12.26 -11.66 -14.22
CA PRO A 35 -13.53 -12.03 -14.85
C PRO A 35 -13.34 -13.13 -15.90
N LEU A 36 -14.34 -13.99 -16.02
CA LEU A 36 -14.52 -14.87 -17.18
C LEU A 36 -14.95 -14.06 -18.43
N ALA A 37 -14.99 -14.70 -19.58
CA ALA A 37 -15.41 -14.05 -20.84
C ALA A 37 -16.84 -13.48 -20.81
N ASP A 38 -17.71 -14.02 -19.97
CA ASP A 38 -19.08 -13.53 -19.74
C ASP A 38 -19.18 -12.44 -18.66
N GLY A 39 -18.04 -12.00 -18.10
CA GLY A 39 -17.95 -10.99 -17.05
C GLY A 39 -18.21 -11.50 -15.63
N GLN A 40 -18.51 -12.81 -15.46
CA GLN A 40 -18.64 -13.38 -14.13
C GLN A 40 -17.26 -13.59 -13.48
N PRO A 41 -17.16 -13.54 -12.13
CA PRO A 41 -15.92 -13.88 -11.45
C PRO A 41 -15.47 -15.30 -11.78
N ASP A 42 -14.19 -15.48 -12.10
CA ASP A 42 -13.61 -16.81 -12.23
C ASP A 42 -13.66 -17.54 -10.88
N PRO A 43 -14.40 -18.67 -10.75
CA PRO A 43 -14.53 -19.37 -9.46
C PRO A 43 -13.19 -19.88 -8.93
N PHE A 44 -12.24 -20.20 -9.81
CA PHE A 44 -10.91 -20.64 -9.42
C PHE A 44 -10.11 -19.49 -8.79
N ASP A 45 -9.99 -18.36 -9.48
CA ASP A 45 -9.33 -17.15 -8.96
C ASP A 45 -10.04 -16.63 -7.69
N PHE A 46 -11.36 -16.65 -7.67
CA PHE A 46 -12.14 -16.30 -6.49
C PHE A 46 -11.77 -17.16 -5.26
N SER A 47 -11.72 -18.49 -5.45
CA SER A 47 -11.34 -19.41 -4.36
C SER A 47 -9.88 -19.24 -3.92
N GLU A 48 -9.00 -18.95 -4.87
CA GLU A 48 -7.59 -18.66 -4.65
C GLU A 48 -7.41 -17.46 -3.73
N ARG A 49 -8.14 -16.37 -4.01
CA ARG A 49 -8.11 -15.12 -3.25
C ARG A 49 -8.73 -15.23 -1.86
N GLN A 50 -9.75 -16.10 -1.68
CA GLN A 50 -10.33 -16.37 -0.36
C GLN A 50 -9.29 -16.87 0.66
N TYR A 51 -8.16 -17.41 0.18
CA TYR A 51 -7.06 -17.79 1.05
C TYR A 51 -6.55 -16.62 1.90
N GLY A 52 -6.57 -15.40 1.37
CA GLY A 52 -6.20 -14.18 2.07
C GLY A 52 -6.98 -14.03 3.38
N GLY A 53 -8.30 -13.95 3.31
CA GLY A 53 -9.16 -13.78 4.49
C GLY A 53 -9.22 -15.01 5.40
N ARG A 54 -9.06 -16.21 4.83
CA ARG A 54 -9.13 -17.45 5.63
C ARG A 54 -7.85 -17.78 6.38
N ARG A 55 -6.68 -17.49 5.82
CA ARG A 55 -5.37 -17.91 6.35
C ARG A 55 -4.28 -16.86 6.22
N GLY A 56 -4.18 -16.21 5.04
CA GLY A 56 -3.02 -15.40 4.69
C GLY A 56 -2.86 -14.18 5.58
N ALA A 57 -3.91 -13.42 5.80
CA ALA A 57 -3.88 -12.24 6.66
C ALA A 57 -3.46 -12.56 8.10
N TRP A 58 -3.96 -13.67 8.65
CA TRP A 58 -3.58 -14.12 10.00
C TRP A 58 -2.08 -14.43 10.09
N ARG A 59 -1.53 -15.13 9.09
CA ARG A 59 -0.10 -15.44 9.05
C ARG A 59 0.75 -14.17 8.92
N LEU A 60 0.30 -13.18 8.15
CA LEU A 60 0.99 -11.89 8.06
C LEU A 60 0.98 -11.16 9.41
N LEU A 61 -0.14 -11.17 10.14
CA LEU A 61 -0.22 -10.64 11.51
C LEU A 61 0.78 -11.32 12.45
N GLU A 62 0.87 -12.65 12.41
CA GLU A 62 1.82 -13.43 13.20
C GLU A 62 3.28 -13.08 12.89
N ILE A 63 3.64 -12.96 11.61
CA ILE A 63 5.00 -12.58 11.19
C ILE A 63 5.33 -11.16 11.64
N LEU A 64 4.43 -10.20 11.43
CA LEU A 64 4.65 -8.82 11.85
C LEU A 64 4.80 -8.71 13.38
N ALA A 65 4.01 -9.46 14.15
CA ALA A 65 4.12 -9.52 15.59
C ALA A 65 5.46 -10.14 16.04
N LYS A 66 5.93 -11.23 15.39
CA LYS A 66 7.23 -11.86 15.65
C LYS A 66 8.39 -10.89 15.52
N HIS A 67 8.33 -9.99 14.54
CA HIS A 67 9.37 -8.99 14.27
C HIS A 67 9.13 -7.64 14.98
N GLU A 68 8.06 -7.52 15.77
CA GLU A 68 7.65 -6.28 16.45
C GLU A 68 7.43 -5.10 15.46
N ILE A 69 7.03 -5.40 14.22
CA ILE A 69 6.85 -4.42 13.14
C ILE A 69 5.39 -4.00 13.08
N LYS A 70 5.16 -2.67 13.05
CA LYS A 70 3.86 -2.09 12.69
C LYS A 70 3.81 -1.86 11.19
N ALA A 71 2.72 -2.28 10.58
CA ALA A 71 2.49 -2.18 9.14
C ALA A 71 1.30 -1.28 8.85
N THR A 72 1.13 -0.88 7.59
CA THR A 72 -0.10 -0.27 7.11
C THR A 72 -0.92 -1.32 6.35
N TRP A 73 -2.18 -1.48 6.74
CA TRP A 73 -3.12 -2.39 6.12
C TRP A 73 -4.06 -1.62 5.21
N PHE A 74 -3.90 -1.81 3.92
CA PHE A 74 -4.77 -1.30 2.86
C PHE A 74 -5.90 -2.32 2.65
N ILE A 75 -7.11 -1.98 3.08
CA ILE A 75 -8.21 -2.95 3.14
C ILE A 75 -9.38 -2.45 2.28
N CYS A 76 -9.95 -3.33 1.46
CA CYS A 76 -11.18 -3.05 0.73
C CYS A 76 -12.38 -2.98 1.68
N GLY A 77 -13.32 -2.07 1.44
CA GLY A 77 -14.49 -1.91 2.32
C GLY A 77 -15.35 -3.17 2.42
N ALA A 78 -15.50 -3.91 1.33
CA ALA A 78 -16.21 -5.19 1.31
C ALA A 78 -15.46 -6.27 2.09
N THR A 79 -14.12 -6.33 1.98
CA THR A 79 -13.27 -7.22 2.75
C THR A 79 -13.36 -6.93 4.25
N ALA A 80 -13.34 -5.64 4.64
CA ALA A 80 -13.52 -5.25 6.04
C ALA A 80 -14.85 -5.76 6.61
N ARG A 81 -15.94 -5.66 5.86
CA ARG A 81 -17.26 -6.19 6.27
C ARG A 81 -17.33 -7.72 6.30
N ARG A 82 -16.63 -8.38 5.38
CA ARG A 82 -16.63 -9.85 5.28
C ARG A 82 -15.75 -10.52 6.33
N TYR A 83 -14.61 -9.89 6.65
CA TYR A 83 -13.63 -10.38 7.63
C TYR A 83 -13.35 -9.35 8.73
N PRO A 84 -14.38 -8.87 9.46
CA PRO A 84 -14.23 -7.78 10.43
C PRO A 84 -13.26 -8.09 11.55
N GLN A 85 -13.09 -9.36 11.89
CA GLN A 85 -12.17 -9.82 12.92
C GLN A 85 -10.70 -9.56 12.55
N ILE A 86 -10.35 -9.59 11.25
CA ILE A 86 -8.98 -9.31 10.78
C ILE A 86 -8.68 -7.83 10.90
N SER A 87 -9.59 -6.96 10.41
CA SER A 87 -9.45 -5.51 10.52
C SER A 87 -9.31 -5.06 11.99
N ARG A 88 -10.12 -5.63 12.90
CA ARG A 88 -10.04 -5.37 14.33
C ARG A 88 -8.74 -5.88 14.94
N ALA A 89 -8.29 -7.07 14.57
CA ALA A 89 -7.02 -7.64 15.06
C ALA A 89 -5.83 -6.80 14.61
N ALA A 90 -5.79 -6.37 13.35
CA ALA A 90 -4.76 -5.47 12.85
C ALA A 90 -4.74 -4.14 13.62
N LYS A 91 -5.91 -3.54 13.84
CA LYS A 91 -6.04 -2.31 14.65
C LYS A 91 -5.57 -2.51 16.09
N THR A 92 -6.05 -3.58 16.75
CA THR A 92 -5.69 -3.89 18.14
C THR A 92 -4.18 -4.15 18.29
N ALA A 93 -3.55 -4.73 17.26
CA ALA A 93 -2.11 -4.90 17.22
C ALA A 93 -1.33 -3.60 16.97
N GLY A 94 -2.01 -2.46 16.78
CA GLY A 94 -1.40 -1.15 16.59
C GLY A 94 -0.91 -0.89 15.15
N HIS A 95 -1.43 -1.64 14.17
CA HIS A 95 -1.19 -1.35 12.77
C HIS A 95 -2.04 -0.16 12.30
N CYS A 96 -1.54 0.56 11.30
CA CYS A 96 -2.29 1.57 10.57
C CYS A 96 -3.30 0.90 9.63
N ILE A 97 -4.53 1.44 9.57
CA ILE A 97 -5.58 0.96 8.66
C ILE A 97 -5.89 2.05 7.65
N ALA A 98 -5.90 1.70 6.38
CA ALA A 98 -6.19 2.60 5.26
C ALA A 98 -7.20 2.00 4.28
N GLY A 99 -7.94 2.87 3.60
CA GLY A 99 -8.92 2.47 2.59
C GLY A 99 -8.28 2.06 1.26
N HIS A 100 -8.93 1.11 0.56
CA HIS A 100 -8.42 0.58 -0.71
C HIS A 100 -9.54 0.25 -1.72
N GLY A 101 -10.43 1.21 -1.94
CA GLY A 101 -11.67 0.97 -2.66
C GLY A 101 -12.68 0.16 -1.86
N TYR A 102 -13.88 -0.05 -2.42
CA TYR A 102 -14.86 -0.92 -1.78
C TYR A 102 -14.73 -2.38 -2.24
N HIS A 103 -14.67 -2.61 -3.56
CA HIS A 103 -14.41 -3.90 -4.22
C HIS A 103 -13.11 -3.90 -5.02
N HIS A 104 -12.12 -3.07 -4.65
CA HIS A 104 -10.88 -2.90 -5.40
C HIS A 104 -11.12 -2.40 -6.84
N GLU A 105 -12.00 -1.41 -6.99
CA GLU A 105 -12.43 -0.91 -8.29
C GLU A 105 -11.29 -0.22 -9.06
N PHE A 106 -11.37 -0.31 -10.39
CA PHE A 106 -10.52 0.44 -11.31
C PHE A 106 -11.11 1.84 -11.50
N MET A 107 -10.74 2.78 -10.64
CA MET A 107 -11.31 4.14 -10.63
C MET A 107 -11.11 4.88 -11.95
N CYS A 108 -10.00 4.60 -12.66
CA CYS A 108 -9.70 5.19 -13.97
C CYS A 108 -10.79 4.95 -15.04
N ASN A 109 -11.67 3.97 -14.83
CA ASN A 109 -12.77 3.63 -15.73
C ASN A 109 -14.12 4.22 -15.28
N LEU A 110 -14.15 5.00 -14.19
CA LEU A 110 -15.38 5.46 -13.57
C LEU A 110 -15.56 6.97 -13.71
N PRO A 111 -16.82 7.45 -13.81
CA PRO A 111 -17.10 8.88 -13.69
C PRO A 111 -16.88 9.34 -12.23
N PRO A 112 -16.57 10.65 -12.02
CA PRO A 112 -16.21 11.19 -10.69
C PRO A 112 -17.22 10.88 -9.59
N GLU A 113 -18.51 10.94 -9.91
CA GLU A 113 -19.60 10.71 -8.94
C GLU A 113 -19.64 9.24 -8.48
N ALA A 114 -19.25 8.30 -9.36
CA ALA A 114 -19.17 6.89 -9.00
C ALA A 114 -17.97 6.64 -8.09
N GLU A 115 -16.82 7.21 -8.40
CA GLU A 115 -15.62 7.16 -7.57
C GLU A 115 -15.89 7.74 -6.18
N LEU A 116 -16.48 8.93 -6.10
CA LEU A 116 -16.87 9.56 -4.83
C LEU A 116 -17.80 8.66 -3.99
N ARG A 117 -18.79 8.02 -4.63
CA ARG A 117 -19.70 7.09 -3.91
C ARG A 117 -18.95 5.87 -3.36
N ILE A 118 -17.99 5.33 -4.10
CA ILE A 118 -17.18 4.19 -3.67
C ILE A 118 -16.32 4.56 -2.46
N ILE A 119 -15.65 5.70 -2.50
CA ILE A 119 -14.84 6.17 -1.38
C ILE A 119 -15.70 6.40 -0.13
N LYS A 120 -16.84 7.09 -0.26
CA LYS A 120 -17.80 7.28 0.85
C LYS A 120 -18.29 5.95 1.44
N ARG A 121 -18.63 4.98 0.58
CA ARG A 121 -19.06 3.65 1.01
C ARG A 121 -17.97 2.91 1.76
N THR A 122 -16.72 3.05 1.32
CA THR A 122 -15.55 2.46 1.98
C THR A 122 -15.35 3.07 3.36
N VAL A 123 -15.33 4.40 3.47
CA VAL A 123 -15.20 5.10 4.76
C VAL A 123 -16.30 4.68 5.74
N ALA A 124 -17.56 4.61 5.28
CA ALA A 124 -18.68 4.14 6.11
C ALA A 124 -18.49 2.69 6.58
N ALA A 125 -17.96 1.80 5.73
CA ALA A 125 -17.68 0.43 6.13
C ALA A 125 -16.64 0.33 7.25
N PHE A 126 -15.62 1.18 7.23
CA PHE A 126 -14.61 1.22 8.30
C PHE A 126 -15.14 1.81 9.58
N GLN A 127 -15.96 2.86 9.52
CA GLN A 127 -16.63 3.39 10.70
C GLN A 127 -17.47 2.32 11.39
N ASP A 128 -18.20 1.49 10.63
CA ASP A 128 -19.03 0.41 11.17
C ASP A 128 -18.19 -0.75 11.75
N VAL A 129 -17.04 -1.07 11.11
CA VAL A 129 -16.24 -2.27 11.46
C VAL A 129 -15.20 -1.97 12.52
N VAL A 130 -14.51 -0.84 12.40
CA VAL A 130 -13.35 -0.48 13.23
C VAL A 130 -13.67 0.63 14.22
N GLY A 131 -14.70 1.45 13.93
CA GLY A 131 -15.16 2.54 14.79
C GLY A 131 -14.28 3.79 14.74
N GLU A 132 -13.42 3.94 13.72
CA GLU A 132 -12.53 5.08 13.56
C GLU A 132 -12.55 5.62 12.14
N GLU A 133 -12.19 6.90 12.00
CA GLU A 133 -11.97 7.52 10.70
C GLU A 133 -10.67 7.03 10.07
N LEU A 134 -10.71 6.80 8.77
CA LEU A 134 -9.51 6.50 8.00
C LEU A 134 -8.65 7.75 7.84
N LYS A 135 -7.35 7.65 8.11
CA LYS A 135 -6.39 8.72 7.90
C LYS A 135 -5.71 8.66 6.55
N GLY A 136 -5.71 7.51 5.91
CA GLY A 136 -5.01 7.28 4.68
C GLY A 136 -5.82 6.54 3.63
N TRP A 137 -5.43 6.76 2.40
CA TRP A 137 -6.09 6.18 1.24
C TRP A 137 -5.08 5.63 0.23
N ARG A 138 -5.49 4.60 -0.50
CA ARG A 138 -4.82 4.13 -1.71
C ARG A 138 -5.83 3.67 -2.73
N THR A 139 -5.74 4.21 -3.94
CA THR A 139 -6.46 3.72 -5.11
C THR A 139 -5.51 2.91 -5.99
N CYS A 140 -5.90 1.70 -6.36
CA CYS A 140 -5.04 0.83 -7.17
C CYS A 140 -4.83 1.39 -8.58
N PHE A 141 -5.89 1.89 -9.19
CA PHE A 141 -5.89 2.51 -10.52
C PHE A 141 -6.63 3.85 -10.46
N PRO A 142 -5.94 4.93 -10.04
CA PRO A 142 -6.57 6.24 -9.86
C PRO A 142 -7.07 6.82 -11.17
N SER A 143 -8.15 7.57 -11.10
CA SER A 143 -8.64 8.43 -12.18
C SER A 143 -7.91 9.77 -12.19
N HIS A 144 -8.15 10.59 -13.20
CA HIS A 144 -7.68 11.97 -13.19
C HIS A 144 -8.32 12.84 -12.10
N ASN A 145 -9.45 12.39 -11.53
CA ASN A 145 -10.22 13.11 -10.52
C ASN A 145 -9.92 12.64 -9.09
N THR A 146 -9.22 11.52 -8.91
CA THR A 146 -9.00 10.91 -7.58
C THR A 146 -8.48 11.92 -6.57
N ILE A 147 -7.42 12.65 -6.88
CA ILE A 147 -6.81 13.60 -5.94
C ILE A 147 -7.73 14.78 -5.64
N ASP A 148 -8.44 15.31 -6.65
CA ASP A 148 -9.44 16.36 -6.43
C ASP A 148 -10.54 15.88 -5.48
N ILE A 149 -11.07 14.67 -5.70
CA ILE A 149 -12.11 14.06 -4.86
C ILE A 149 -11.61 13.86 -3.41
N LEU A 150 -10.39 13.35 -3.24
CA LEU A 150 -9.82 13.13 -1.90
C LEU A 150 -9.65 14.45 -1.14
N LEU A 151 -9.09 15.47 -1.79
CA LEU A 151 -8.84 16.78 -1.17
C LEU A 151 -10.14 17.57 -0.92
N GLU A 152 -11.14 17.46 -1.79
CA GLU A 152 -12.38 18.26 -1.69
C GLU A 152 -13.37 17.65 -0.69
N HIS A 153 -13.48 16.31 -0.64
CA HIS A 153 -14.58 15.64 0.04
C HIS A 153 -14.19 14.84 1.29
N PHE A 154 -12.88 14.65 1.54
CA PHE A 154 -12.40 13.81 2.66
C PHE A 154 -11.30 14.51 3.47
N HIS A 155 -11.06 13.98 4.67
CA HIS A 155 -10.02 14.47 5.59
C HIS A 155 -8.87 13.47 5.76
N PHE A 156 -8.40 12.90 4.63
CA PHE A 156 -7.22 12.04 4.69
C PHE A 156 -5.96 12.87 4.95
N ASP A 157 -5.08 12.35 5.78
CA ASP A 157 -3.76 12.93 6.07
C ASP A 157 -2.77 12.62 4.95
N TRP A 158 -2.94 11.46 4.30
CA TRP A 158 -2.07 11.01 3.24
C TRP A 158 -2.80 10.17 2.19
N ASP A 159 -2.23 10.12 0.99
CA ASP A 159 -2.56 9.22 -0.11
C ASP A 159 -1.33 8.40 -0.52
N CYS A 160 -1.54 7.23 -1.08
CA CYS A 160 -0.49 6.34 -1.59
C CYS A 160 -0.93 5.74 -2.94
N SER A 161 -1.45 6.57 -3.84
CA SER A 161 -1.98 6.11 -5.13
C SER A 161 -1.04 6.37 -6.31
N ARG A 162 0.00 7.19 -6.13
CA ARG A 162 0.88 7.62 -7.21
C ARG A 162 2.20 6.86 -7.20
N ARG A 163 2.96 6.94 -8.31
CA ARG A 163 4.20 6.19 -8.53
C ARG A 163 5.31 7.04 -9.14
N ASN A 164 5.29 8.33 -8.84
CA ASN A 164 6.06 9.31 -9.59
C ASN A 164 7.26 9.90 -8.83
N ASP A 165 7.54 9.41 -7.61
CA ASP A 165 8.71 9.85 -6.84
C ASP A 165 9.18 8.73 -5.89
N ASP A 166 10.42 8.79 -5.43
CA ASP A 166 11.04 7.88 -4.45
C ASP A 166 10.94 8.40 -3.01
N LYS A 167 10.32 9.56 -2.80
CA LYS A 167 10.13 10.24 -1.51
C LYS A 167 8.73 10.86 -1.43
N PRO A 168 8.21 11.14 -0.24
CA PRO A 168 6.95 11.84 -0.08
C PRO A 168 7.00 13.28 -0.60
N TYR A 169 5.82 13.83 -0.91
CA TYR A 169 5.63 15.24 -1.25
C TYR A 169 4.24 15.72 -0.83
N ILE A 170 3.95 17.00 -0.96
CA ILE A 170 2.66 17.57 -0.55
C ILE A 170 1.76 17.78 -1.76
N LEU A 171 0.53 17.29 -1.67
CA LEU A 171 -0.59 17.63 -2.53
C LEU A 171 -1.38 18.75 -1.87
N GLN A 172 -1.51 19.88 -2.54
CA GLN A 172 -2.21 21.06 -2.01
C GLN A 172 -3.37 21.45 -2.92
N GLY A 173 -4.57 21.56 -2.36
CA GLY A 173 -5.76 22.01 -3.07
C GLY A 173 -6.96 22.15 -2.15
N TYR A 174 -7.98 22.86 -2.59
CA TYR A 174 -9.24 23.01 -1.84
C TYR A 174 -9.05 23.52 -0.40
N GLY A 175 -8.02 24.37 -0.18
CA GLY A 175 -7.69 24.89 1.14
C GLY A 175 -7.04 23.88 2.10
N ARG A 176 -6.53 22.76 1.58
CA ARG A 176 -5.97 21.66 2.38
C ARG A 176 -4.68 21.12 1.77
N ASP A 177 -3.93 20.46 2.63
CA ASP A 177 -2.71 19.72 2.27
C ASP A 177 -2.88 18.25 2.64
N MET A 178 -2.37 17.37 1.78
CA MET A 178 -2.31 15.93 1.98
C MET A 178 -0.92 15.43 1.60
N VAL A 179 -0.35 14.50 2.35
CA VAL A 179 0.96 13.91 1.98
C VAL A 179 0.74 12.82 0.96
N GLU A 180 1.37 12.92 -0.20
CA GLU A 180 1.51 11.78 -1.10
C GLU A 180 2.73 10.97 -0.69
N ILE A 181 2.54 9.67 -0.50
CA ILE A 181 3.60 8.69 -0.26
C ILE A 181 3.63 7.75 -1.47
N PRO A 182 4.42 8.06 -2.50
CA PRO A 182 4.42 7.25 -3.71
C PRO A 182 4.75 5.80 -3.44
N PHE A 183 4.05 4.89 -4.10
CA PHE A 183 4.37 3.49 -3.97
C PHE A 183 5.27 3.03 -5.13
N ILE A 184 6.22 2.16 -4.81
CA ILE A 184 7.17 1.61 -5.78
C ILE A 184 6.63 0.27 -6.26
N TYR A 185 6.34 0.17 -7.57
CA TYR A 185 5.80 -1.06 -8.15
C TYR A 185 6.80 -2.24 -8.07
N ASP A 186 8.09 -1.95 -8.16
CA ASP A 186 9.16 -2.94 -8.10
C ASP A 186 9.21 -3.67 -6.74
N ALA A 187 8.68 -3.05 -5.67
CA ALA A 187 8.57 -3.64 -4.34
C ALA A 187 7.20 -4.28 -4.06
N ASP A 188 6.44 -4.64 -5.09
CA ASP A 188 5.13 -5.26 -4.97
C ASP A 188 5.21 -6.77 -5.12
N SER A 189 4.65 -7.51 -4.16
CA SER A 189 4.64 -8.98 -4.18
C SER A 189 3.85 -9.58 -5.34
N SER A 190 2.96 -8.80 -5.99
CA SER A 190 2.25 -9.26 -7.19
C SER A 190 3.18 -9.56 -8.36
N LEU A 191 4.37 -8.96 -8.38
CA LEU A 191 5.42 -9.30 -9.36
C LEU A 191 5.97 -10.72 -9.16
N SER A 192 5.80 -11.29 -7.97
CA SER A 192 6.17 -12.69 -7.70
C SER A 192 5.23 -13.69 -8.36
N VAL A 193 4.06 -13.24 -8.79
CA VAL A 193 3.06 -14.02 -9.48
C VAL A 193 2.71 -13.29 -10.77
N ARG A 194 2.91 -13.92 -11.90
CA ARG A 194 2.47 -13.37 -13.16
C ARG A 194 0.96 -13.59 -13.28
N ILE A 195 0.20 -12.49 -13.16
CA ILE A 195 -1.20 -12.51 -13.54
C ILE A 195 -1.21 -12.48 -15.06
N THR A 196 -1.35 -13.65 -15.70
CA THR A 196 -1.61 -13.68 -17.13
C THR A 196 -3.03 -13.19 -17.35
N ASN A 197 -3.20 -12.18 -18.21
CA ASN A 197 -4.51 -11.78 -18.69
C ASN A 197 -5.26 -13.02 -19.16
N PRO A 198 -6.57 -13.13 -18.87
CA PRO A 198 -7.37 -14.24 -19.37
C PRO A 198 -7.26 -14.27 -20.88
N GLN A 199 -6.61 -15.28 -21.42
CA GLN A 199 -6.69 -15.56 -22.85
C GLN A 199 -8.11 -16.04 -23.15
N PRO A 200 -8.74 -15.59 -24.25
CA PRO A 200 -10.09 -16.08 -24.59
C PRO A 200 -10.02 -17.56 -24.95
N PRO A 201 -11.07 -18.28 -24.87
CA PRO A 201 -12.09 -18.57 -23.88
C PRO A 201 -11.86 -19.87 -23.07
N ASN A 202 -10.65 -20.39 -22.90
CA ASN A 202 -10.36 -21.66 -22.21
C ASN A 202 -9.05 -21.65 -21.40
N SER A 203 -8.45 -20.53 -21.17
CA SER A 203 -7.28 -20.47 -20.30
C SER A 203 -7.72 -20.05 -18.90
N SER A 204 -7.88 -21.01 -18.02
CA SER A 204 -7.69 -20.79 -16.59
C SER A 204 -6.50 -19.86 -16.41
N ASN A 205 -6.64 -18.84 -15.54
CA ASN A 205 -5.53 -17.98 -15.13
C ASN A 205 -4.44 -18.86 -14.54
N ILE A 206 -3.52 -19.32 -15.38
CA ILE A 206 -2.36 -20.04 -14.93
C ILE A 206 -1.45 -18.98 -14.31
N TRP A 207 -1.38 -18.99 -13.01
CA TRP A 207 -0.43 -18.23 -12.25
C TRP A 207 0.97 -18.79 -12.54
N ASP A 208 1.70 -18.16 -13.44
CA ASP A 208 3.14 -18.36 -13.53
C ASP A 208 3.77 -17.79 -12.25
N CYS A 209 3.90 -18.65 -11.27
CA CYS A 209 4.48 -18.27 -10.00
C CYS A 209 6.01 -18.38 -10.07
N ASN A 210 6.69 -17.26 -9.90
CA ASN A 210 8.10 -17.31 -9.56
C ASN A 210 8.31 -18.11 -8.26
N PRO A 211 9.39 -18.89 -8.13
CA PRO A 211 9.72 -19.57 -6.88
C PRO A 211 9.79 -18.60 -5.69
N PRO A 212 9.49 -19.02 -4.46
CA PRO A 212 9.58 -18.16 -3.27
C PRO A 212 10.95 -17.51 -3.07
N GLU A 213 12.01 -18.18 -3.48
CA GLU A 213 13.39 -17.67 -3.44
C GLU A 213 13.57 -16.44 -4.34
N PHE A 214 12.83 -16.36 -5.45
CA PHE A 214 12.81 -15.17 -6.29
C PHE A 214 12.23 -13.97 -5.52
N THR A 215 11.15 -14.17 -4.77
CA THR A 215 10.52 -13.12 -3.95
C THR A 215 11.52 -12.57 -2.92
N LEU A 216 12.20 -13.44 -2.17
CA LEU A 216 13.21 -13.02 -1.20
C LEU A 216 14.36 -12.28 -1.86
N ARG A 217 14.87 -12.81 -2.97
CA ARG A 217 15.99 -12.19 -3.72
C ARG A 217 15.60 -10.82 -4.26
N ALA A 218 14.39 -10.67 -4.79
CA ALA A 218 13.90 -9.40 -5.29
C ALA A 218 13.77 -8.37 -4.15
N MET A 219 13.14 -8.72 -3.03
CA MET A 219 13.02 -7.85 -1.87
C MET A 219 14.38 -7.37 -1.36
N LYS A 220 15.36 -8.26 -1.27
CA LYS A 220 16.73 -7.91 -0.87
C LYS A 220 17.41 -6.97 -1.87
N ALA A 221 17.31 -7.26 -3.17
CA ALA A 221 17.92 -6.43 -4.21
C ALA A 221 17.37 -4.99 -4.21
N TRP A 222 16.06 -4.82 -4.02
CA TRP A 222 15.44 -3.50 -3.91
C TRP A 222 15.88 -2.78 -2.63
N PHE A 223 15.86 -3.48 -1.51
CA PHE A 223 16.34 -2.93 -0.24
C PHE A 223 17.80 -2.48 -0.34
N ASP A 224 18.70 -3.33 -0.85
CA ASP A 224 20.13 -3.04 -0.94
C ASP A 224 20.39 -1.81 -1.81
N ALA A 225 19.73 -1.72 -2.97
CA ALA A 225 19.86 -0.58 -3.88
C ALA A 225 19.38 0.73 -3.24
N LEU A 226 18.23 0.72 -2.58
CA LEU A 226 17.67 1.88 -1.89
C LEU A 226 18.50 2.25 -0.64
N TYR A 227 18.93 1.26 0.11
CA TYR A 227 19.74 1.47 1.30
C TYR A 227 21.09 2.07 0.95
N GLU A 228 21.74 1.64 -0.12
CA GLU A 228 23.01 2.21 -0.58
C GLU A 228 22.83 3.65 -1.03
N SER A 229 21.84 3.91 -1.91
CA SER A 229 21.55 5.25 -2.43
C SER A 229 20.98 6.20 -1.37
N GLY A 230 20.37 5.69 -0.30
CA GLY A 230 19.80 6.46 0.82
C GLY A 230 20.84 7.20 1.67
N ARG A 231 22.13 7.03 1.42
CA ARG A 231 23.21 7.85 2.03
C ARG A 231 23.13 9.30 1.59
N GLU A 232 22.73 9.52 0.33
CA GLU A 232 22.79 10.84 -0.31
C GLU A 232 21.40 11.44 -0.51
N ARG A 233 20.37 10.61 -0.50
CA ARG A 233 18.98 10.97 -0.86
C ARG A 233 17.99 10.43 0.16
N PRO A 234 16.87 11.14 0.42
CA PRO A 234 15.82 10.66 1.34
C PRO A 234 14.91 9.64 0.65
N LEU A 235 15.45 8.47 0.33
CA LEU A 235 14.69 7.37 -0.26
C LEU A 235 13.86 6.63 0.78
N MET A 236 12.81 5.93 0.34
CA MET A 236 11.95 5.08 1.18
C MET A 236 11.68 3.75 0.47
N LEU A 237 11.32 2.71 1.24
CA LEU A 237 10.91 1.41 0.71
C LEU A 237 9.45 1.10 1.11
N PRO A 238 8.45 1.41 0.26
CA PRO A 238 7.07 0.95 0.45
C PRO A 238 6.92 -0.50 -0.06
N LEU A 239 7.23 -1.47 0.81
CA LEU A 239 7.16 -2.89 0.50
C LEU A 239 5.71 -3.37 0.48
N THR A 240 5.14 -3.64 -0.68
CA THR A 240 3.77 -4.13 -0.82
C THR A 240 3.70 -5.66 -0.76
N VAL A 241 2.84 -6.17 0.11
CA VAL A 241 2.54 -7.60 0.25
C VAL A 241 1.02 -7.83 0.22
N HIS A 242 0.58 -8.91 -0.45
CA HIS A 242 -0.84 -9.26 -0.57
C HIS A 242 -1.17 -10.47 0.30
N ASP A 243 -2.32 -10.43 0.95
CA ASP A 243 -2.79 -11.47 1.87
C ASP A 243 -2.89 -12.85 1.23
N PHE A 244 -3.41 -12.95 0.00
CA PHE A 244 -3.59 -14.22 -0.72
C PHE A 244 -2.32 -14.69 -1.46
N ILE A 245 -1.33 -13.81 -1.65
CA ILE A 245 -0.02 -14.11 -2.29
C ILE A 245 1.03 -14.38 -1.22
N THR A 246 1.45 -13.33 -0.52
CA THR A 246 2.53 -13.38 0.48
C THR A 246 2.11 -14.16 1.72
N GLY A 247 0.82 -14.19 2.04
CA GLY A 247 0.28 -14.98 3.14
C GLY A 247 0.40 -16.50 2.97
N ARG A 248 0.81 -17.04 1.80
CA ARG A 248 1.06 -18.46 1.59
C ARG A 248 2.35 -18.92 2.28
N PRO A 249 2.42 -20.15 2.81
CA PRO A 249 3.50 -20.58 3.70
C PRO A 249 4.91 -20.29 3.19
N SER A 250 5.22 -20.63 1.96
CA SER A 250 6.55 -20.46 1.38
C SER A 250 6.91 -18.99 1.14
N ARG A 251 5.96 -18.18 0.69
CA ARG A 251 6.15 -16.74 0.46
C ARG A 251 6.16 -15.95 1.78
N ALA A 252 5.37 -16.37 2.74
CA ALA A 252 5.40 -15.85 4.10
C ALA A 252 6.77 -16.08 4.76
N LYS A 253 7.39 -17.24 4.50
CA LYS A 253 8.77 -17.50 4.94
C LYS A 253 9.77 -16.56 4.26
N ALA A 254 9.58 -16.25 2.97
CA ALA A 254 10.43 -15.28 2.27
C ALA A 254 10.30 -13.87 2.87
N LEU A 255 9.09 -13.46 3.25
CA LEU A 255 8.88 -12.19 3.97
C LEU A 255 9.57 -12.22 5.34
N ASP A 256 9.38 -13.28 6.14
CA ASP A 256 10.02 -13.47 7.44
C ASP A 256 11.54 -13.34 7.36
N ASP A 257 12.16 -13.98 6.36
CA ASP A 257 13.60 -13.91 6.10
C ASP A 257 14.05 -12.53 5.66
N PHE A 258 13.23 -11.83 4.86
CA PHE A 258 13.52 -10.45 4.45
C PHE A 258 13.47 -9.48 5.63
N LEU A 259 12.46 -9.57 6.49
CA LEU A 259 12.35 -8.72 7.68
C LEU A 259 13.55 -8.92 8.60
N SER A 260 13.94 -10.18 8.86
CA SER A 260 15.15 -10.50 9.62
C SER A 260 16.41 -9.93 8.99
N TYR A 261 16.49 -9.92 7.66
CA TYR A 261 17.61 -9.35 6.93
C TYR A 261 17.68 -7.83 7.08
N ALA A 262 16.59 -7.13 6.80
CA ALA A 262 16.55 -5.66 6.81
C ALA A 262 16.81 -5.08 8.22
N GLN A 263 16.39 -5.76 9.28
CA GLN A 263 16.63 -5.36 10.67
C GLN A 263 18.11 -5.36 11.07
N GLN A 264 18.99 -5.97 10.29
CA GLN A 264 20.43 -5.97 10.59
C GLN A 264 21.16 -4.69 10.14
N PHE A 265 20.50 -3.82 9.37
CA PHE A 265 21.13 -2.67 8.76
C PHE A 265 20.89 -1.39 9.59
N PRO A 266 21.97 -0.72 10.06
CA PRO A 266 21.83 0.50 10.85
C PRO A 266 21.07 1.61 10.11
N GLY A 267 20.05 2.19 10.75
CA GLY A 267 19.25 3.25 10.14
C GLY A 267 18.19 2.78 9.14
N ALA A 268 18.07 1.48 8.86
CA ALA A 268 16.87 0.92 8.26
C ALA A 268 15.81 0.80 9.35
N ILE A 269 14.72 1.54 9.23
CA ILE A 269 13.66 1.58 10.25
C ILE A 269 12.32 1.16 9.64
N PHE A 270 11.56 0.36 10.38
CA PHE A 270 10.18 0.04 10.02
C PHE A 270 9.23 1.09 10.60
N THR A 271 8.35 1.63 9.77
CA THR A 271 7.40 2.66 10.13
C THR A 271 6.07 2.46 9.40
N THR A 272 5.02 3.10 9.86
CA THR A 272 3.72 3.12 9.19
C THR A 272 3.59 4.34 8.27
N HIS A 273 2.60 4.31 7.37
CA HIS A 273 2.32 5.49 6.55
C HIS A 273 1.83 6.67 7.38
N ASP A 274 1.06 6.43 8.46
CA ASP A 274 0.63 7.49 9.39
C ASP A 274 1.82 8.20 10.03
N GLU A 275 2.79 7.43 10.55
CA GLU A 275 3.99 7.98 11.19
C GLU A 275 4.85 8.74 10.18
N LEU A 276 5.07 8.16 8.99
CA LEU A 276 5.84 8.80 7.94
C LEU A 276 5.19 10.12 7.47
N ALA A 277 3.88 10.11 7.21
CA ALA A 277 3.13 11.29 6.80
C ALA A 277 3.16 12.39 7.86
N SER A 278 2.97 12.02 9.13
CA SER A 278 3.02 12.96 10.26
C SER A 278 4.39 13.59 10.38
N TRP A 279 5.46 12.79 10.31
CA TRP A 279 6.82 13.30 10.34
C TRP A 279 7.09 14.22 9.14
N TRP A 280 6.71 13.79 7.92
CA TRP A 280 6.95 14.57 6.70
C TRP A 280 6.26 15.92 6.74
N ARG A 281 5.00 15.97 7.13
CA ARG A 281 4.22 17.21 7.27
C ARG A 281 4.85 18.16 8.28
N SER A 282 5.25 17.65 9.46
CA SER A 282 5.83 18.45 10.54
C SER A 282 7.22 19.03 10.21
N ASN A 283 7.90 18.45 9.24
CA ASN A 283 9.26 18.85 8.86
C ASN A 283 9.34 19.42 7.45
N TYR A 284 8.21 19.53 6.74
CA TYR A 284 8.17 19.94 5.34
C TYR A 284 8.80 21.32 5.11
N GLU A 285 8.54 22.31 5.97
CA GLU A 285 9.10 23.65 5.88
C GLU A 285 10.63 23.69 6.01
N ARG A 286 11.22 22.70 6.68
CA ARG A 286 12.69 22.52 6.72
C ARG A 286 13.26 22.01 5.39
N HIS A 287 12.40 21.62 4.48
CA HIS A 287 12.71 21.09 3.17
C HIS A 287 12.37 22.09 2.05
N GLU A 288 12.01 23.35 2.41
CA GLU A 288 11.70 24.38 1.42
C GLU A 288 12.86 24.64 0.47
N PRO A 289 12.55 25.04 -0.79
CA PRO A 289 13.55 25.35 -1.79
C PRO A 289 14.44 26.51 -1.34
N ASP A 290 15.74 26.41 -1.64
CA ASP A 290 16.59 27.60 -1.69
C ASP A 290 16.02 28.52 -2.76
N GLU A 291 15.53 29.71 -2.41
CA GLU A 291 15.09 30.74 -3.33
C GLU A 291 16.24 31.30 -4.20
N GLY A 292 17.18 30.49 -4.60
CA GLY A 292 18.41 30.89 -5.25
C GLY A 292 18.86 30.07 -6.43
N THR A 293 17.96 29.71 -7.36
CA THR A 293 18.39 29.43 -8.76
C THR A 293 17.24 29.71 -9.71
N LYS A 294 17.25 30.95 -10.21
CA LYS A 294 16.56 31.31 -11.45
C LYS A 294 17.29 30.73 -12.64
#